data_5f12b421b524ead94f0b1542648642c7
#
_entry.id   5f12b421b524ead94f0b1542648642c7
#
_cell.length_a   1.000
_cell.length_b   1.000
_cell.length_c   1.000
_cell.angle_alpha   90.00
_cell.angle_beta   90.00
_cell.angle_gamma   90.00
#
_symmetry.space_group_name_H-M   'P 1'
#
loop_
_entity.id
_entity.type
_entity.pdbx_description
1 polymer ?
#
loop_
_entity_poly.entity_id
_entity_poly.type
_entity_poly.pdbx_seq_one_letter_code
_entity_poly.pdbx_strand_id
1 'polypeptide(L)'
;MVLRLLTADDADVFWQLRLEALRNDPASFADSAEEHLKTTVETARERLRKNDPASNFVVGVFEQGQMIGTAGFFRRPNNKERHKGHIWGVYVRPQSRGKGVASALMKEIVRRARELHGLEQITLVASANLPAQRLYKALGFESYGLEPHSLKIGNEYVDDVLMVLWL
;
A
#
# COMPACT_ATOMS: atom_id res chain seq x y z
N MET A 1 -8.10 0.65 -18.12
CA MET A 1 -7.65 0.56 -16.71
C MET A 1 -8.88 0.44 -15.82
N VAL A 2 -8.97 -0.58 -14.99
CA VAL A 2 -10.08 -0.85 -14.06
C VAL A 2 -9.51 -0.88 -12.64
N LEU A 3 -10.12 -0.09 -11.72
CA LEU A 3 -9.81 -0.12 -10.29
C LEU A 3 -10.94 -0.83 -9.56
N ARG A 4 -10.61 -1.79 -8.71
CA ARG A 4 -11.59 -2.47 -7.86
C ARG A 4 -10.97 -3.03 -6.60
N LEU A 5 -11.80 -3.35 -5.62
CA LEU A 5 -11.38 -4.14 -4.47
C LEU A 5 -10.94 -5.53 -4.92
N LEU A 6 -9.90 -6.03 -4.28
CA LEU A 6 -9.47 -7.41 -4.45
C LEU A 6 -10.34 -8.34 -3.61
N THR A 7 -10.61 -9.52 -4.16
CA THR A 7 -11.32 -10.61 -3.50
C THR A 7 -10.39 -11.82 -3.33
N ALA A 8 -10.87 -12.86 -2.68
CA ALA A 8 -10.13 -14.12 -2.52
C ALA A 8 -9.73 -14.75 -3.86
N ASP A 9 -10.50 -14.50 -4.93
CA ASP A 9 -10.21 -15.01 -6.28
C ASP A 9 -8.98 -14.35 -6.90
N ASP A 10 -8.58 -13.17 -6.41
CA ASP A 10 -7.39 -12.47 -6.88
C ASP A 10 -6.09 -12.91 -6.16
N ALA A 11 -6.16 -13.90 -5.28
CA ALA A 11 -5.05 -14.28 -4.40
C ALA A 11 -3.77 -14.64 -5.17
N ASP A 12 -3.88 -15.39 -6.27
CA ASP A 12 -2.73 -15.80 -7.09
C ASP A 12 -2.01 -14.57 -7.69
N VAL A 13 -2.75 -13.70 -8.37
CA VAL A 13 -2.17 -12.53 -9.02
C VAL A 13 -1.68 -11.49 -8.00
N PHE A 14 -2.34 -11.39 -6.85
CA PHE A 14 -1.91 -10.53 -5.75
C PHE A 14 -0.60 -11.03 -5.11
N TRP A 15 -0.48 -12.34 -4.83
CA TRP A 15 0.72 -12.94 -4.29
C TRP A 15 1.92 -12.75 -5.22
N GLN A 16 1.72 -12.99 -6.53
CA GLN A 16 2.76 -12.79 -7.56
C GLN A 16 3.18 -11.32 -7.67
N LEU A 17 2.22 -10.39 -7.69
CA LEU A 17 2.53 -8.96 -7.76
C LEU A 17 3.28 -8.48 -6.51
N ARG A 18 2.95 -9.04 -5.33
CA ARG A 18 3.67 -8.73 -4.09
C ARG A 18 5.12 -9.21 -4.16
N LEU A 19 5.36 -10.43 -4.64
CA LEU A 19 6.72 -10.96 -4.84
C LEU A 19 7.53 -10.08 -5.81
N GLU A 20 6.90 -9.68 -6.91
CA GLU A 20 7.50 -8.76 -7.90
C GLU A 20 7.88 -7.42 -7.23
N ALA A 21 6.99 -6.86 -6.43
CA ALA A 21 7.22 -5.60 -5.71
C ALA A 21 8.43 -5.68 -4.77
N LEU A 22 8.52 -6.74 -3.98
CA LEU A 22 9.61 -6.96 -3.02
C LEU A 22 10.97 -7.15 -3.69
N ARG A 23 10.99 -7.71 -4.91
CA ARG A 23 12.22 -7.87 -5.70
C ARG A 23 12.65 -6.59 -6.40
N ASN A 24 11.68 -5.84 -6.94
CA ASN A 24 11.98 -4.64 -7.73
C ASN A 24 12.29 -3.41 -6.87
N ASP A 25 11.60 -3.26 -5.75
CA ASP A 25 11.70 -2.08 -4.87
C ASP A 25 11.93 -2.51 -3.40
N PRO A 26 13.00 -3.26 -3.08
CA PRO A 26 13.19 -3.81 -1.73
C PRO A 26 13.25 -2.73 -0.64
N ALA A 27 13.74 -1.54 -0.95
CA ALA A 27 13.79 -0.41 -0.02
C ALA A 27 12.42 0.22 0.29
N SER A 28 11.36 -0.22 -0.36
CA SER A 28 10.01 0.33 -0.17
C SER A 28 9.13 -0.52 0.74
N PHE A 29 9.66 -1.64 1.26
CA PHE A 29 8.88 -2.61 2.02
C PHE A 29 9.68 -3.16 3.20
N ALA A 30 9.01 -3.37 4.32
CA ALA A 30 9.62 -4.01 5.48
C ALA A 30 9.83 -5.53 5.29
N ASP A 31 8.92 -6.19 4.56
CA ASP A 31 9.06 -7.61 4.22
C ASP A 31 10.13 -7.80 3.14
N SER A 32 10.84 -8.91 3.17
CA SER A 32 11.75 -9.34 2.10
C SER A 32 11.08 -10.32 1.12
N ALA A 33 11.65 -10.46 -0.07
CA ALA A 33 11.20 -11.47 -1.04
C ALA A 33 11.38 -12.90 -0.50
N GLU A 34 12.44 -13.16 0.29
CA GLU A 34 12.73 -14.44 0.92
C GLU A 34 11.67 -14.81 1.96
N GLU A 35 11.22 -13.84 2.76
CA GLU A 35 10.13 -14.04 3.73
C GLU A 35 8.81 -14.29 3.01
N HIS A 36 8.52 -13.54 1.95
CA HIS A 36 7.31 -13.72 1.16
C HIS A 36 7.25 -15.11 0.50
N LEU A 37 8.37 -15.63 0.00
CA LEU A 37 8.46 -16.97 -0.58
C LEU A 37 8.16 -18.10 0.43
N LYS A 38 8.24 -17.86 1.73
CA LYS A 38 7.81 -18.81 2.77
C LYS A 38 6.29 -18.80 2.97
N THR A 39 5.58 -17.80 2.45
CA THR A 39 4.12 -17.74 2.44
C THR A 39 3.56 -18.47 1.23
N THR A 40 2.26 -18.71 1.22
CA THR A 40 1.57 -19.38 0.11
C THR A 40 0.50 -18.48 -0.49
N VAL A 41 0.03 -18.84 -1.68
CA VAL A 41 -1.16 -18.20 -2.27
C VAL A 41 -2.37 -18.32 -1.33
N GLU A 42 -2.49 -19.44 -0.57
CA GLU A 42 -3.57 -19.58 0.42
C GLU A 42 -3.48 -18.55 1.55
N THR A 43 -2.27 -18.20 1.99
CA THR A 43 -2.08 -17.09 2.94
C THR A 43 -2.61 -15.76 2.38
N ALA A 44 -2.35 -15.50 1.09
CA ALA A 44 -2.89 -14.32 0.42
C ALA A 44 -4.43 -14.38 0.29
N ARG A 45 -4.98 -15.57 -0.02
CA ARG A 45 -6.42 -15.81 -0.13
C ARG A 45 -7.13 -15.57 1.21
N GLU A 46 -6.60 -16.10 2.30
CA GLU A 46 -7.09 -15.87 3.65
C GLU A 46 -7.08 -14.38 4.04
N ARG A 47 -6.02 -13.68 3.65
CA ARG A 47 -5.92 -12.23 3.87
C ARG A 47 -7.02 -11.49 3.11
N LEU A 48 -7.23 -11.80 1.83
CA LEU A 48 -8.24 -11.15 1.00
C LEU A 48 -9.68 -11.52 1.41
N ARG A 49 -9.91 -12.72 1.96
CA ARG A 49 -11.20 -13.09 2.57
C ARG A 49 -11.58 -12.22 3.77
N LYS A 50 -10.59 -11.69 4.49
CA LYS A 50 -10.79 -10.78 5.62
C LYS A 50 -10.97 -9.33 5.22
N ASN A 51 -10.99 -9.04 3.92
CA ASN A 51 -11.27 -7.70 3.45
C ASN A 51 -12.69 -7.28 3.87
N ASP A 52 -12.74 -6.15 4.55
CA ASP A 52 -13.97 -5.47 4.96
C ASP A 52 -13.88 -4.03 4.47
N PRO A 53 -14.73 -3.60 3.53
CA PRO A 53 -14.71 -2.23 3.02
C PRO A 53 -14.81 -1.15 4.09
N ALA A 54 -15.34 -1.49 5.28
CA ALA A 54 -15.46 -0.55 6.40
C ALA A 54 -14.20 -0.44 7.28
N SER A 55 -13.21 -1.34 7.12
CA SER A 55 -12.05 -1.35 8.03
C SER A 55 -10.74 -1.78 7.40
N ASN A 56 -10.74 -2.69 6.43
CA ASN A 56 -9.53 -3.28 5.87
C ASN A 56 -9.78 -3.76 4.44
N PHE A 57 -9.11 -3.18 3.47
CA PHE A 57 -9.31 -3.56 2.08
C PHE A 57 -8.02 -3.38 1.25
N VAL A 58 -7.99 -4.08 0.13
CA VAL A 58 -6.93 -3.94 -0.88
C VAL A 58 -7.58 -3.55 -2.20
N VAL A 59 -7.03 -2.52 -2.84
CA VAL A 59 -7.42 -2.08 -4.19
C VAL A 59 -6.40 -2.59 -5.18
N GLY A 60 -6.85 -3.15 -6.27
CA GLY A 60 -6.04 -3.52 -7.43
C GLY A 60 -6.38 -2.68 -8.65
N VAL A 61 -5.38 -2.44 -9.49
CA VAL A 61 -5.53 -1.86 -10.82
C VAL A 61 -5.26 -2.92 -11.87
N PHE A 62 -6.19 -3.03 -12.81
CA PHE A 62 -6.12 -4.00 -13.91
C PHE A 62 -6.11 -3.29 -15.26
N GLU A 63 -5.27 -3.76 -16.16
CA GLU A 63 -5.23 -3.36 -17.56
C GLU A 63 -5.13 -4.61 -18.43
N GLN A 64 -6.03 -4.75 -19.40
CA GLN A 64 -6.12 -5.94 -20.26
C GLN A 64 -6.15 -7.27 -19.48
N GLY A 65 -6.85 -7.30 -18.34
CA GLY A 65 -6.96 -8.47 -17.47
C GLY A 65 -5.76 -8.73 -16.55
N GLN A 66 -4.68 -7.99 -16.68
CA GLN A 66 -3.49 -8.12 -15.82
C GLN A 66 -3.51 -7.12 -14.67
N MET A 67 -3.17 -7.55 -13.46
CA MET A 67 -2.97 -6.65 -12.33
C MET A 67 -1.65 -5.89 -12.50
N ILE A 68 -1.73 -4.56 -12.63
CA ILE A 68 -0.56 -3.69 -12.86
C ILE A 68 -0.17 -2.87 -11.64
N GLY A 69 -0.98 -2.88 -10.59
CA GLY A 69 -0.69 -2.17 -9.35
C GLY A 69 -1.65 -2.53 -8.24
N THR A 70 -1.25 -2.26 -7.01
CA THR A 70 -2.03 -2.53 -5.80
C THR A 70 -1.68 -1.55 -4.69
N ALA A 71 -2.61 -1.36 -3.76
CA ALA A 71 -2.40 -0.69 -2.49
C ALA A 71 -3.43 -1.18 -1.47
N GLY A 72 -3.01 -1.32 -0.22
CA GLY A 72 -3.86 -1.74 0.89
C GLY A 72 -4.16 -0.60 1.84
N PHE A 73 -5.29 -0.70 2.53
CA PHE A 73 -5.71 0.17 3.61
C PHE A 73 -6.16 -0.65 4.79
N PHE A 74 -5.85 -0.21 6.00
CA PHE A 74 -6.49 -0.72 7.20
C PHE A 74 -6.77 0.41 8.20
N ARG A 75 -7.89 0.28 8.92
CA ARG A 75 -8.24 1.13 10.05
C ARG A 75 -7.64 0.54 11.33
N ARG A 76 -7.08 1.37 12.18
CA ARG A 76 -6.56 0.92 13.48
C ARG A 76 -7.70 0.30 14.31
N PRO A 77 -7.50 -0.91 14.90
CA PRO A 77 -8.59 -1.64 15.55
C PRO A 77 -8.93 -1.12 16.95
N ASN A 78 -7.97 -0.53 17.66
CA ASN A 78 -8.15 -0.10 19.04
C ASN A 78 -9.07 1.14 19.13
N ASN A 79 -9.95 1.19 20.13
CA ASN A 79 -10.94 2.26 20.27
C ASN A 79 -10.34 3.67 20.25
N LYS A 80 -9.19 3.87 20.90
CA LYS A 80 -8.48 5.16 20.94
C LYS A 80 -7.76 5.52 19.64
N GLU A 81 -7.64 4.59 18.71
CA GLU A 81 -6.96 4.75 17.43
C GLU A 81 -7.90 4.62 16.22
N ARG A 82 -9.19 4.33 16.42
CA ARG A 82 -10.16 4.10 15.35
C ARG A 82 -10.39 5.30 14.43
N HIS A 83 -9.95 6.48 14.82
CA HIS A 83 -9.92 7.67 13.97
C HIS A 83 -8.77 7.66 12.95
N LYS A 84 -7.88 6.65 13.00
CA LYS A 84 -6.69 6.53 12.16
C LYS A 84 -6.80 5.37 11.17
N GLY A 85 -6.43 5.64 9.93
CA GLY A 85 -6.18 4.64 8.91
C GLY A 85 -4.70 4.57 8.53
N HIS A 86 -4.30 3.50 7.87
CA HIS A 86 -2.94 3.33 7.36
C HIS A 86 -2.96 2.74 5.96
N ILE A 87 -2.21 3.35 5.04
CA ILE A 87 -1.99 2.82 3.69
C ILE A 87 -0.67 2.06 3.67
N TRP A 88 -0.69 0.90 3.05
CA TRP A 88 0.46 0.02 2.93
C TRP A 88 0.54 -0.63 1.56
N GLY A 89 1.72 -1.14 1.20
CA GLY A 89 1.89 -2.01 0.05
C GLY A 89 1.59 -1.34 -1.29
N VAL A 90 1.82 -0.03 -1.41
CA VAL A 90 1.63 0.70 -2.68
C VAL A 90 2.69 0.25 -3.66
N TYR A 91 2.25 -0.34 -4.77
CA TYR A 91 3.13 -0.78 -5.84
C TYR A 91 2.47 -0.61 -7.21
N VAL A 92 3.27 -0.22 -8.18
CA VAL A 92 2.90 -0.19 -9.61
C VAL A 92 4.04 -0.80 -10.41
N ARG A 93 3.72 -1.71 -11.30
CA ARG A 93 4.68 -2.34 -12.21
C ARG A 93 5.50 -1.29 -12.94
N PRO A 94 6.84 -1.48 -13.10
CA PRO A 94 7.72 -0.49 -13.74
C PRO A 94 7.22 0.01 -15.10
N GLN A 95 6.74 -0.89 -15.96
CA GLN A 95 6.21 -0.56 -17.28
C GLN A 95 4.90 0.25 -17.28
N SER A 96 4.22 0.31 -16.13
CA SER A 96 2.97 1.07 -15.93
C SER A 96 3.16 2.36 -15.14
N ARG A 97 4.39 2.67 -14.72
CA ARG A 97 4.74 3.92 -14.03
C ARG A 97 4.69 5.10 -14.98
N GLY A 98 4.56 6.30 -14.43
CA GLY A 98 4.46 7.54 -15.23
C GLY A 98 3.12 7.77 -15.94
N LYS A 99 2.17 6.82 -15.84
CA LYS A 99 0.85 6.85 -16.48
C LYS A 99 -0.30 7.20 -15.52
N GLY A 100 0.00 7.73 -14.35
CA GLY A 100 -1.01 8.11 -13.36
C GLY A 100 -1.61 6.96 -12.52
N VAL A 101 -1.14 5.72 -12.69
CA VAL A 101 -1.69 4.51 -12.01
C VAL A 101 -1.62 4.63 -10.50
N ALA A 102 -0.45 5.02 -9.94
CA ALA A 102 -0.30 5.19 -8.49
C ALA A 102 -1.20 6.30 -7.95
N SER A 103 -1.34 7.42 -8.69
CA SER A 103 -2.25 8.51 -8.31
C SER A 103 -3.71 8.04 -8.28
N ALA A 104 -4.13 7.24 -9.25
CA ALA A 104 -5.48 6.69 -9.31
C ALA A 104 -5.75 5.73 -8.14
N LEU A 105 -4.79 4.82 -7.82
CA LEU A 105 -4.85 3.94 -6.65
C LEU A 105 -5.03 4.71 -5.35
N MET A 106 -4.17 5.69 -5.12
CA MET A 106 -4.19 6.49 -3.88
C MET A 106 -5.47 7.31 -3.75
N LYS A 107 -5.94 7.92 -4.85
CA LYS A 107 -7.21 8.66 -4.87
C LYS A 107 -8.40 7.76 -4.54
N GLU A 108 -8.44 6.54 -5.06
CA GLU A 108 -9.51 5.58 -4.77
C GLU A 108 -9.50 5.15 -3.29
N ILE A 109 -8.32 4.90 -2.71
CA ILE A 109 -8.21 4.59 -1.28
C ILE A 109 -8.69 5.76 -0.42
N VAL A 110 -8.22 6.97 -0.72
CA VAL A 110 -8.61 8.18 0.04
C VAL A 110 -10.12 8.43 -0.10
N ARG A 111 -10.70 8.26 -1.29
CA ARG A 111 -12.15 8.38 -1.51
C ARG A 111 -12.94 7.42 -0.63
N ARG A 112 -12.55 6.12 -0.61
CA ARG A 112 -13.19 5.11 0.25
C ARG A 112 -13.01 5.41 1.73
N ALA A 113 -11.82 5.82 2.11
CA ALA A 113 -11.50 6.14 3.50
C ALA A 113 -12.36 7.32 4.03
N ARG A 114 -12.62 8.33 3.20
CA ARG A 114 -13.50 9.47 3.56
C ARG A 114 -14.96 9.08 3.81
N GLU A 115 -15.40 7.94 3.28
CA GLU A 115 -16.74 7.39 3.52
C GLU A 115 -16.84 6.66 4.87
N LEU A 116 -15.70 6.40 5.55
CA LEU A 116 -15.68 5.68 6.81
C LEU A 116 -15.98 6.60 7.98
N HIS A 117 -17.14 6.41 8.58
CA HIS A 117 -17.58 7.22 9.72
C HIS A 117 -16.55 7.24 10.87
N GLY A 118 -16.17 8.46 11.32
CA GLY A 118 -15.23 8.66 12.41
C GLY A 118 -13.77 8.36 12.06
N LEU A 119 -13.42 8.24 10.79
CA LEU A 119 -12.02 8.27 10.35
C LEU A 119 -11.63 9.73 10.13
N GLU A 120 -10.51 10.16 10.71
CA GLU A 120 -10.08 11.56 10.71
C GLU A 120 -8.73 11.76 10.03
N GLN A 121 -7.91 10.72 9.95
CA GLN A 121 -6.59 10.78 9.33
C GLN A 121 -6.17 9.46 8.71
N ILE A 122 -5.31 9.56 7.70
CA ILE A 122 -4.65 8.43 7.07
C ILE A 122 -3.14 8.63 7.17
N THR A 123 -2.43 7.63 7.64
CA THR A 123 -0.96 7.61 7.67
C THR A 123 -0.40 6.70 6.60
N LEU A 124 0.81 6.95 6.19
CA LEU A 124 1.64 6.04 5.41
C LEU A 124 3.12 6.26 5.74
N VAL A 125 3.92 5.31 5.33
CA VAL A 125 5.38 5.40 5.39
C VAL A 125 5.91 5.45 3.96
N ALA A 126 6.76 6.42 3.68
CA ALA A 126 7.47 6.55 2.41
C ALA A 126 8.96 6.42 2.69
N SER A 127 9.56 5.32 2.25
CA SER A 127 11.02 5.19 2.26
C SER A 127 11.66 6.22 1.33
N ALA A 128 12.99 6.21 1.19
CA ALA A 128 13.78 7.19 0.41
C ALA A 128 13.35 7.39 -1.07
N ASN A 129 12.22 6.81 -1.50
CA ASN A 129 11.66 6.93 -2.83
C ASN A 129 11.07 8.34 -3.05
N LEU A 130 11.87 9.26 -3.56
CA LEU A 130 11.46 10.64 -3.84
C LEU A 130 10.24 10.75 -4.78
N PRO A 131 10.09 9.95 -5.86
CA PRO A 131 8.88 9.97 -6.68
C PRO A 131 7.61 9.65 -5.90
N ALA A 132 7.64 8.65 -4.98
CA ALA A 132 6.50 8.31 -4.13
C ALA A 132 6.17 9.45 -3.15
N GLN A 133 7.18 10.05 -2.51
CA GLN A 133 6.98 11.19 -1.62
C GLN A 133 6.34 12.40 -2.34
N ARG A 134 6.78 12.68 -3.59
CA ARG A 134 6.17 13.76 -4.40
C ARG A 134 4.70 13.47 -4.71
N LEU A 135 4.38 12.22 -5.06
CA LEU A 135 3.01 11.78 -5.28
C LEU A 135 2.15 11.99 -4.03
N TYR A 136 2.63 11.56 -2.86
CA TYR A 136 1.87 11.67 -1.62
C TYR A 136 1.67 13.14 -1.22
N LYS A 137 2.70 13.97 -1.35
CA LYS A 137 2.58 15.43 -1.15
C LYS A 137 1.56 16.08 -2.09
N ALA A 138 1.56 15.69 -3.37
CA ALA A 138 0.58 16.19 -4.34
C ALA A 138 -0.86 15.75 -4.03
N LEU A 139 -1.04 14.70 -3.24
CA LEU A 139 -2.34 14.22 -2.75
C LEU A 139 -2.74 14.82 -1.38
N GLY A 140 -1.92 15.72 -0.84
CA GLY A 140 -2.18 16.41 0.42
C GLY A 140 -1.58 15.76 1.67
N PHE A 141 -0.75 14.72 1.51
CA PHE A 141 -0.02 14.16 2.65
C PHE A 141 1.11 15.09 3.09
N GLU A 142 1.22 15.28 4.38
CA GLU A 142 2.27 16.06 5.03
C GLU A 142 3.24 15.14 5.77
N SER A 143 4.53 15.47 5.75
CA SER A 143 5.53 14.76 6.56
C SER A 143 5.44 15.22 8.01
N TYR A 144 5.33 14.29 8.95
CA TYR A 144 5.28 14.60 10.38
C TYR A 144 6.43 13.99 11.19
N GLY A 145 7.26 13.17 10.56
CA GLY A 145 8.40 12.54 11.22
C GLY A 145 9.34 11.84 10.25
N LEU A 146 10.50 11.48 10.78
CA LEU A 146 11.53 10.68 10.12
C LEU A 146 11.91 9.55 11.07
N GLU A 147 11.93 8.32 10.59
CA GLU A 147 12.51 7.17 11.28
C GLU A 147 13.87 6.87 10.66
N PRO A 148 14.98 7.25 11.34
CA PRO A 148 16.31 6.97 10.84
C PRO A 148 16.60 5.48 10.94
N HIS A 149 17.30 4.93 9.93
CA HIS A 149 17.69 3.51 9.87
C HIS A 149 16.48 2.54 10.02
N SER A 150 15.34 2.90 9.47
CA SER A 150 14.12 2.09 9.54
C SER A 150 14.29 0.71 8.91
N LEU A 151 14.97 0.64 7.77
CA LEU A 151 15.30 -0.62 7.10
C LEU A 151 16.82 -0.80 6.97
N LYS A 152 17.25 -2.05 6.99
CA LYS A 152 18.64 -2.44 6.68
C LYS A 152 18.63 -3.42 5.51
N ILE A 153 19.30 -3.04 4.41
CA ILE A 153 19.40 -3.86 3.20
C ILE A 153 20.90 -4.09 2.94
N GLY A 154 21.36 -5.31 3.18
CA GLY A 154 22.80 -5.60 3.20
C GLY A 154 23.51 -4.77 4.27
N ASN A 155 24.40 -3.89 3.86
CA ASN A 155 25.13 -2.98 4.74
C ASN A 155 24.62 -1.53 4.71
N GLU A 156 23.56 -1.26 3.97
CA GLU A 156 22.98 0.07 3.82
C GLU A 156 21.73 0.24 4.69
N TYR A 157 21.55 1.43 5.23
CA TYR A 157 20.37 1.81 5.98
C TYR A 157 19.47 2.72 5.13
N VAL A 158 18.17 2.54 5.27
CA VAL A 158 17.15 3.36 4.63
C VAL A 158 16.32 4.03 5.70
N ASP A 159 16.15 5.34 5.58
CA ASP A 159 15.28 6.12 6.46
C ASP A 159 13.86 6.13 5.90
N ASP A 160 12.87 6.16 6.79
CA ASP A 160 11.47 6.25 6.44
C ASP A 160 10.89 7.62 6.82
N VAL A 161 10.19 8.23 5.88
CA VAL A 161 9.42 9.46 6.10
C VAL A 161 8.00 9.08 6.50
N LEU A 162 7.59 9.52 7.68
CA LEU A 162 6.24 9.32 8.20
C LEU A 162 5.33 10.43 7.67
N MET A 163 4.25 10.06 7.00
CA MET A 163 3.35 11.03 6.38
C MET A 163 1.90 10.83 6.84
N VAL A 164 1.16 11.93 6.91
CA VAL A 164 -0.26 11.96 7.31
C VAL A 164 -1.08 12.80 6.35
N LEU A 165 -2.29 12.35 6.07
CA LEU A 165 -3.36 13.10 5.41
C LEU A 165 -4.50 13.28 6.40
N TRP A 166 -4.90 14.52 6.66
CA TRP A 166 -6.10 14.87 7.41
C TRP A 166 -7.32 14.82 6.48
N LEU A 167 -8.43 14.19 6.92
CA LEU A 167 -9.62 13.93 6.09
C LEU A 167 -10.71 15.02 6.22
#